data_2ba49072db6ec25f27f2a15ce68d3238
#
_entry.id   2ba49072db6ec25f27f2a15ce68d3238
#
_cell.length_a   1.000
_cell.length_b   1.000
_cell.length_c   1.000
_cell.angle_alpha   90.00
_cell.angle_beta   90.00
_cell.angle_gamma   90.00
#
_symmetry.space_group_name_H-M   'P 1'
#
loop_
_entity.id
_entity.type
_entity.pdbx_description
1 polymer ?
#
loop_
_entity_poly.entity_id
_entity_poly.type
_entity_poly.pdbx_seq_one_letter_code
_entity_poly.pdbx_strand_id
1 'polypeptide(L)'
;MLCCIIVHWWQSIPFVVIVLTAGLLSIPDELYEAAYCDGSNLFQTLWYVTLPLLRSVYITIFLISGVDTIKSMDIIYSLTKGGPNNATMTLNLYAYLQAFDYVDTSYSMTLAIVTMIVAMACCGIPYIRYMNKKQKEDAA
;
A
#
# COMPACT_ATOMS: atom_id res chain seq x y z
N MET A 1 -11.42 -14.94 7.44
CA MET A 1 -10.54 -13.76 7.48
C MET A 1 -9.09 -14.06 7.04
N LEU A 2 -8.40 -15.04 7.67
CA LEU A 2 -7.00 -15.36 7.31
C LEU A 2 -6.80 -15.71 5.82
N CYS A 3 -7.69 -16.51 5.23
CA CYS A 3 -7.59 -16.85 3.81
C CYS A 3 -7.64 -15.62 2.90
N CYS A 4 -8.52 -14.65 3.19
CA CYS A 4 -8.62 -13.42 2.41
C CYS A 4 -7.33 -12.59 2.50
N ILE A 5 -6.70 -12.55 3.69
CA ILE A 5 -5.43 -11.84 3.91
C ILE A 5 -4.30 -12.50 3.11
N ILE A 6 -4.19 -13.83 3.16
CA ILE A 6 -3.15 -14.58 2.43
C ILE A 6 -3.29 -14.38 0.92
N VAL A 7 -4.52 -14.48 0.40
CA VAL A 7 -4.78 -14.29 -1.04
C VAL A 7 -4.49 -12.86 -1.47
N HIS A 8 -4.88 -11.86 -0.67
CA HIS A 8 -4.57 -10.46 -0.95
C HIS A 8 -3.06 -10.18 -0.95
N TRP A 9 -2.31 -10.73 0.00
CA TRP A 9 -0.85 -10.66 0.01
C TRP A 9 -0.24 -11.29 -1.23
N TRP A 10 -0.68 -12.50 -1.57
CA TRP A 10 -0.18 -13.18 -2.76
C TRP A 10 -0.43 -12.38 -4.05
N GLN A 11 -1.60 -11.77 -4.17
CA GLN A 11 -1.95 -10.91 -5.31
C GLN A 11 -1.09 -9.63 -5.37
N SER A 12 -0.69 -9.08 -4.22
CA SER A 12 0.08 -7.84 -4.15
C SER A 12 1.58 -8.04 -4.43
N ILE A 13 2.13 -9.25 -4.23
CA ILE A 13 3.56 -9.55 -4.40
C ILE A 13 4.11 -9.12 -5.76
N PRO A 14 3.50 -9.46 -6.92
CA PRO A 14 4.06 -9.11 -8.22
C PRO A 14 4.26 -7.60 -8.39
N PHE A 15 3.28 -6.81 -7.97
CA PHE A 15 3.35 -5.34 -8.03
C PHE A 15 4.49 -4.80 -7.17
N VAL A 16 4.59 -5.26 -5.92
CA VAL A 16 5.64 -4.84 -4.99
C VAL A 16 7.02 -5.20 -5.52
N VAL A 17 7.20 -6.40 -6.06
CA VAL A 17 8.46 -6.86 -6.64
C VAL A 17 8.88 -5.98 -7.81
N ILE A 18 7.97 -5.68 -8.75
CA ILE A 18 8.27 -4.84 -9.91
C ILE A 18 8.71 -3.44 -9.47
N VAL A 19 7.97 -2.82 -8.56
CA VAL A 19 8.26 -1.45 -8.10
C VAL A 19 9.57 -1.41 -7.30
N LEU A 20 9.84 -2.41 -6.46
CA LEU A 20 11.11 -2.51 -5.74
C LEU A 20 12.29 -2.74 -6.66
N THR A 21 12.14 -3.61 -7.65
CA THR A 21 13.20 -3.88 -8.65
C THR A 21 13.52 -2.61 -9.45
N ALA A 22 12.50 -1.88 -9.90
CA ALA A 22 12.70 -0.61 -10.59
C ALA A 22 13.41 0.42 -9.70
N GLY A 23 13.05 0.47 -8.42
CA GLY A 23 13.72 1.32 -7.43
C GLY A 23 15.19 0.93 -7.21
N LEU A 24 15.48 -0.36 -7.10
CA LEU A 24 16.87 -0.85 -6.98
C LEU A 24 17.72 -0.50 -8.19
N LEU A 25 17.18 -0.68 -9.41
CA LEU A 25 17.87 -0.34 -10.65
C LEU A 25 18.11 1.16 -10.84
N SER A 26 17.41 2.01 -10.11
CA SER A 26 17.62 3.46 -10.14
C SER A 26 18.77 3.95 -9.26
N ILE A 27 19.33 3.09 -8.43
CA ILE A 27 20.48 3.43 -7.56
C ILE A 27 21.75 3.30 -8.39
N PRO A 28 22.58 4.36 -8.51
CA PRO A 28 23.85 4.29 -9.23
C PRO A 28 24.82 3.27 -8.59
N ASP A 29 25.49 2.48 -9.43
CA ASP A 29 26.46 1.46 -9.00
C ASP A 29 27.65 2.06 -8.24
N GLU A 30 27.99 3.31 -8.52
CA GLU A 30 29.04 4.08 -7.85
C GLU A 30 28.87 4.12 -6.32
N LEU A 31 27.63 4.15 -5.83
CA LEU A 31 27.35 4.15 -4.39
C LEU A 31 27.65 2.79 -3.74
N TYR A 32 27.46 1.72 -4.49
CA TYR A 32 27.82 0.38 -4.03
C TYR A 32 29.31 0.18 -4.06
N GLU A 33 30.00 0.66 -5.11
CA GLU A 33 31.47 0.61 -5.21
C GLU A 33 32.13 1.40 -4.08
N ALA A 34 31.65 2.60 -3.78
CA ALA A 34 32.13 3.39 -2.66
C ALA A 34 31.97 2.66 -1.32
N ALA A 35 30.80 2.06 -1.08
CA ALA A 35 30.54 1.28 0.12
C ALA A 35 31.50 0.06 0.24
N TYR A 36 31.80 -0.60 -0.87
CA TYR A 36 32.80 -1.69 -0.88
C TYR A 36 34.22 -1.19 -0.60
N CYS A 37 34.62 -0.03 -1.13
CA CYS A 37 35.92 0.59 -0.83
C CYS A 37 36.07 0.94 0.67
N ASP A 38 34.94 1.34 1.30
CA ASP A 38 34.89 1.60 2.76
C ASP A 38 34.87 0.31 3.60
N GLY A 39 34.94 -0.89 2.96
CA GLY A 39 34.97 -2.18 3.65
C GLY A 39 33.62 -2.63 4.21
N SER A 40 32.50 -2.08 3.70
CA SER A 40 31.17 -2.48 4.15
C SER A 40 30.82 -3.90 3.74
N ASN A 41 30.21 -4.65 4.67
CA ASN A 41 29.65 -5.98 4.40
C ASN A 41 28.28 -5.83 3.71
N LEU A 42 27.80 -6.87 3.00
CA LEU A 42 26.50 -6.90 2.31
C LEU A 42 25.34 -6.44 3.21
N PHE A 43 25.31 -6.85 4.48
CA PHE A 43 24.31 -6.41 5.45
C PHE A 43 24.41 -4.91 5.76
N GLN A 44 25.62 -4.39 5.89
CA GLN A 44 25.86 -2.97 6.14
C GLN A 44 25.44 -2.14 4.93
N THR A 45 25.81 -2.56 3.72
CA THR A 45 25.39 -1.93 2.47
C THR A 45 23.88 -1.91 2.33
N LEU A 46 23.18 -3.00 2.66
CA LEU A 46 21.72 -3.06 2.63
C LEU A 46 21.09 -2.04 3.58
N TRP A 47 21.56 -1.97 4.83
CA TRP A 47 20.94 -1.14 5.87
C TRP A 47 21.31 0.35 5.76
N TYR A 48 22.55 0.67 5.37
CA TYR A 48 23.06 2.04 5.37
C TYR A 48 22.98 2.73 3.99
N VAL A 49 22.95 1.96 2.90
CA VAL A 49 22.90 2.50 1.54
C VAL A 49 21.55 2.21 0.88
N THR A 50 21.21 0.93 0.70
CA THR A 50 20.07 0.52 -0.11
C THR A 50 18.73 0.93 0.52
N LEU A 51 18.48 0.59 1.78
CA LEU A 51 17.21 0.89 2.46
C LEU A 51 16.91 2.39 2.56
N PRO A 52 17.87 3.28 2.93
CA PRO A 52 17.59 4.71 2.96
C PRO A 52 17.30 5.31 1.58
N LEU A 53 18.00 4.87 0.54
CA LEU A 53 17.79 5.35 -0.83
C LEU A 53 16.42 4.91 -1.39
N LEU A 54 15.96 3.71 -1.04
CA LEU A 54 14.64 3.20 -1.43
C LEU A 54 13.47 3.79 -0.63
N ARG A 55 13.71 4.68 0.33
CA ARG A 55 12.66 5.25 1.18
C ARG A 55 11.48 5.84 0.38
N SER A 56 11.75 6.53 -0.71
CA SER A 56 10.72 7.09 -1.59
C SER A 56 9.88 5.98 -2.24
N VAL A 57 10.51 4.89 -2.64
CA VAL A 57 9.87 3.72 -3.25
C VAL A 57 8.95 3.02 -2.26
N TYR A 58 9.40 2.80 -1.02
CA TYR A 58 8.55 2.20 0.02
C TYR A 58 7.30 3.01 0.32
N ILE A 59 7.41 4.33 0.32
CA ILE A 59 6.26 5.20 0.57
C ILE A 59 5.27 5.11 -0.58
N THR A 60 5.75 5.06 -1.83
CA THR A 60 4.90 4.86 -3.01
C THR A 60 4.16 3.52 -2.94
N ILE A 61 4.87 2.44 -2.60
CA ILE A 61 4.27 1.11 -2.42
C ILE A 61 3.22 1.16 -1.32
N PHE A 62 3.54 1.75 -0.17
CA PHE A 62 2.62 1.85 0.97
C PHE A 62 1.34 2.60 0.60
N LEU A 63 1.44 3.70 -0.15
CA LEU A 63 0.28 4.49 -0.58
C LEU A 63 -0.61 3.71 -1.54
N ILE A 64 -0.01 3.14 -2.59
CA ILE A 64 -0.77 2.41 -3.61
C ILE A 64 -1.41 1.17 -3.00
N SER A 65 -0.64 0.36 -2.28
CA SER A 65 -1.16 -0.85 -1.63
C SER A 65 -2.17 -0.54 -0.52
N GLY A 66 -1.99 0.58 0.19
CA GLY A 66 -2.94 1.02 1.21
C GLY A 66 -4.31 1.38 0.63
N VAL A 67 -4.33 2.15 -0.45
CA VAL A 67 -5.56 2.47 -1.17
C VAL A 67 -6.20 1.21 -1.76
N ASP A 68 -5.39 0.34 -2.35
CA ASP A 68 -5.85 -0.90 -2.97
C ASP A 68 -6.48 -1.85 -1.93
N THR A 69 -5.87 -1.97 -0.76
CA THR A 69 -6.40 -2.76 0.36
C THR A 69 -7.77 -2.26 0.83
N ILE A 70 -7.96 -0.95 0.94
CA ILE A 70 -9.24 -0.35 1.36
C ILE A 70 -10.32 -0.60 0.29
N LYS A 71 -9.96 -0.56 -0.99
CA LYS A 71 -10.87 -0.78 -2.13
C LYS A 71 -11.14 -2.25 -2.40
N SER A 72 -10.30 -3.15 -1.91
CA SER A 72 -10.37 -4.59 -2.18
C SER A 72 -11.68 -5.18 -1.63
N MET A 73 -12.61 -5.48 -2.52
CA MET A 73 -13.81 -6.23 -2.22
C MET A 73 -13.87 -7.56 -2.97
N ASP A 74 -13.22 -7.65 -4.15
CA ASP A 74 -13.32 -8.75 -5.08
C ASP A 74 -12.94 -10.10 -4.47
N ILE A 75 -11.84 -10.10 -3.71
CA ILE A 75 -11.34 -11.27 -3.00
C ILE A 75 -12.35 -11.71 -1.92
N ILE A 76 -12.86 -10.74 -1.14
CA ILE A 76 -13.79 -11.04 -0.04
C ILE A 76 -15.13 -11.51 -0.60
N TYR A 77 -15.61 -10.87 -1.66
CA TYR A 77 -16.84 -11.26 -2.32
C TYR A 77 -16.73 -12.66 -2.92
N SER A 78 -15.63 -12.96 -3.62
CA SER A 78 -15.43 -14.26 -4.27
C SER A 78 -15.23 -15.42 -3.27
N LEU A 79 -14.51 -15.19 -2.16
CA LEU A 79 -14.18 -16.24 -1.19
C LEU A 79 -15.26 -16.44 -0.14
N THR A 80 -15.84 -15.37 0.40
CA THR A 80 -16.67 -15.45 1.60
C THR A 80 -18.03 -14.75 1.48
N LYS A 81 -18.21 -13.88 0.49
CA LYS A 81 -19.39 -13.01 0.36
C LYS A 81 -19.72 -12.24 1.65
N GLY A 82 -18.69 -11.91 2.44
CA GLY A 82 -18.85 -11.26 3.74
C GLY A 82 -19.04 -12.22 4.94
N GLY A 83 -19.22 -13.54 4.70
CA GLY A 83 -19.51 -14.52 5.76
C GLY A 83 -18.29 -15.07 6.50
N PRO A 84 -18.49 -15.92 7.54
CA PRO A 84 -19.75 -16.16 8.24
C PRO A 84 -20.16 -14.99 9.15
N ASN A 85 -21.44 -14.80 9.37
CA ASN A 85 -22.00 -13.75 10.26
C ASN A 85 -21.41 -12.35 10.05
N ASN A 86 -21.21 -11.94 8.79
CA ASN A 86 -20.58 -10.65 8.44
C ASN A 86 -19.15 -10.45 8.96
N ALA A 87 -18.46 -11.52 9.39
CA ALA A 87 -17.11 -11.42 9.98
C ALA A 87 -16.04 -10.93 9.00
N THR A 88 -16.29 -11.01 7.70
CA THR A 88 -15.41 -10.51 6.64
C THR A 88 -16.04 -9.35 5.86
N MET A 89 -17.15 -8.79 6.34
CA MET A 89 -17.83 -7.68 5.71
C MET A 89 -16.97 -6.40 5.83
N THR A 90 -16.53 -5.88 4.71
CA THR A 90 -15.86 -4.58 4.63
C THR A 90 -16.85 -3.50 4.19
N LEU A 91 -16.50 -2.25 4.49
CA LEU A 91 -17.35 -1.11 4.11
C LEU A 91 -17.59 -1.06 2.59
N ASN A 92 -16.55 -1.36 1.81
CA ASN A 92 -16.65 -1.37 0.35
C ASN A 92 -17.51 -2.51 -0.18
N LEU A 93 -17.39 -3.72 0.41
CA LEU A 93 -18.26 -4.84 0.07
C LEU A 93 -19.71 -4.54 0.45
N TYR A 94 -19.93 -3.93 1.60
CA TYR A 94 -21.27 -3.55 2.04
C TYR A 94 -21.92 -2.50 1.10
N ALA A 95 -21.14 -1.51 0.67
CA ALA A 95 -21.59 -0.53 -0.31
C ALA A 95 -21.98 -1.19 -1.65
N TYR A 96 -21.20 -2.18 -2.09
CA TYR A 96 -21.49 -2.95 -3.29
C TYR A 96 -22.82 -3.73 -3.17
N LEU A 97 -23.02 -4.45 -2.07
CA LEU A 97 -24.26 -5.21 -1.84
C LEU A 97 -25.49 -4.29 -1.77
N GLN A 98 -25.36 -3.12 -1.16
CA GLN A 98 -26.44 -2.12 -1.14
C GLN A 98 -26.80 -1.63 -2.55
N ALA A 99 -25.80 -1.43 -3.43
CA ALA A 99 -26.05 -0.98 -4.78
C ALA A 99 -26.71 -2.04 -5.67
N PHE A 100 -26.24 -3.29 -5.59
CA PHE A 100 -26.57 -4.34 -6.56
C PHE A 100 -27.56 -5.37 -6.05
N ASP A 101 -27.48 -5.76 -4.78
CA ASP A 101 -28.37 -6.78 -4.19
C ASP A 101 -29.62 -6.14 -3.60
N TYR A 102 -29.47 -5.02 -2.89
CA TYR A 102 -30.60 -4.32 -2.26
C TYR A 102 -31.18 -3.17 -3.11
N VAL A 103 -30.49 -2.81 -4.21
CA VAL A 103 -30.89 -1.75 -5.16
C VAL A 103 -31.08 -0.37 -4.49
N ASP A 104 -30.45 -0.15 -3.34
CA ASP A 104 -30.42 1.15 -2.67
C ASP A 104 -29.18 1.95 -3.08
N THR A 105 -29.28 2.57 -4.24
CA THR A 105 -28.19 3.35 -4.85
C THR A 105 -27.81 4.57 -3.99
N SER A 106 -28.79 5.21 -3.35
CA SER A 106 -28.55 6.41 -2.56
C SER A 106 -27.69 6.11 -1.33
N TYR A 107 -28.01 5.03 -0.63
CA TYR A 107 -27.24 4.59 0.52
C TYR A 107 -25.84 4.09 0.14
N SER A 108 -25.75 3.33 -0.96
CA SER A 108 -24.46 2.88 -1.50
C SER A 108 -23.53 4.04 -1.85
N MET A 109 -24.02 5.09 -2.49
CA MET A 109 -23.23 6.29 -2.81
C MET A 109 -22.72 6.99 -1.54
N THR A 110 -23.52 7.06 -0.50
CA THR A 110 -23.09 7.61 0.79
C THR A 110 -21.95 6.81 1.41
N LEU A 111 -22.04 5.47 1.38
CA LEU A 111 -20.98 4.58 1.86
C LEU A 111 -19.71 4.72 1.03
N ALA A 112 -19.81 4.88 -0.28
CA ALA A 112 -18.67 5.11 -1.17
C ALA A 112 -17.92 6.41 -0.82
N ILE A 113 -18.67 7.50 -0.54
CA ILE A 113 -18.05 8.77 -0.09
C ILE A 113 -17.33 8.58 1.24
N VAL A 114 -17.95 7.89 2.21
CA VAL A 114 -17.31 7.60 3.49
C VAL A 114 -16.03 6.78 3.30
N THR A 115 -16.07 5.75 2.45
CA THR A 115 -14.88 4.93 2.12
C THR A 115 -13.77 5.79 1.51
N MET A 116 -14.11 6.71 0.62
CA MET A 116 -13.15 7.64 0.02
C MET A 116 -12.51 8.55 1.07
N ILE A 117 -13.29 9.12 1.98
CA ILE A 117 -12.77 9.97 3.07
C ILE A 117 -11.82 9.17 3.97
N VAL A 118 -12.20 7.94 4.35
CA VAL A 118 -11.35 7.06 5.16
C VAL A 118 -10.04 6.73 4.44
N ALA A 119 -10.09 6.40 3.14
CA ALA A 119 -8.91 6.13 2.34
C ALA A 119 -7.96 7.35 2.27
N MET A 120 -8.53 8.54 2.04
CA MET A 120 -7.77 9.80 2.03
C MET A 120 -7.14 10.11 3.40
N ALA A 121 -7.85 9.87 4.49
CA ALA A 121 -7.31 10.08 5.83
C ALA A 121 -6.18 9.08 6.15
N CYS A 122 -6.39 7.79 5.89
CA CYS A 122 -5.41 6.75 6.22
C CYS A 122 -4.14 6.83 5.36
N CYS A 123 -4.24 7.14 4.08
CA CYS A 123 -3.10 7.18 3.17
C CYS A 123 -2.54 8.58 2.97
N GLY A 124 -3.40 9.60 2.90
CA GLY A 124 -3.01 10.98 2.62
C GLY A 124 -2.27 11.65 3.79
N ILE A 125 -2.72 11.46 5.02
CA ILE A 125 -2.09 12.09 6.20
C ILE A 125 -0.61 11.66 6.37
N PRO A 126 -0.26 10.36 6.34
CA PRO A 126 1.13 9.93 6.40
C PRO A 126 1.97 10.48 5.25
N TYR A 127 1.40 10.55 4.04
CA TYR A 127 2.08 11.09 2.87
C TYR A 127 2.40 12.60 3.01
N ILE A 128 1.43 13.40 3.41
CA ILE A 128 1.62 14.85 3.62
C ILE A 128 2.67 15.10 4.69
N ARG A 129 2.64 14.34 5.80
CA ARG A 129 3.65 14.44 6.85
C ARG A 129 5.06 14.11 6.34
N TYR A 130 5.17 13.10 5.49
CA TYR A 130 6.44 12.71 4.89
C TYR A 130 6.95 13.82 3.95
N MET A 131 6.11 14.33 3.05
CA MET A 131 6.48 15.39 2.11
C MET A 131 6.93 16.66 2.84
N ASN A 132 6.21 17.06 3.88
CA ASN A 132 6.58 18.22 4.69
C ASN A 132 7.92 18.02 5.43
N LYS A 133 8.23 16.78 5.84
CA LYS A 133 9.53 16.46 6.45
C LYS A 133 10.65 16.55 5.43
N LYS A 134 10.44 15.97 4.24
CA LYS A 134 11.43 16.01 3.16
C LYS A 134 11.74 17.44 2.72
N GLN A 135 10.72 18.28 2.54
CA GLN A 135 10.94 19.70 2.20
C GLN A 135 11.76 20.48 3.25
N LYS A 136 11.64 20.12 4.52
CA LYS A 136 12.44 20.72 5.59
C LYS A 136 13.88 20.23 5.57
N GLU A 137 14.12 18.99 5.20
CA GLU A 137 15.46 18.42 5.03
C GLU A 137 16.17 19.01 3.81
N ASP A 138 15.45 19.25 2.71
CA ASP A 138 16.00 19.84 1.47
C ASP A 138 16.23 21.37 1.59
N ALA A 139 15.62 22.04 2.58
CA ALA A 139 15.73 23.49 2.81
C ALA A 139 16.76 23.88 3.90
N ALA A 140 17.36 22.90 4.61
CA ALA A 140 18.35 23.09 5.67
C ALA A 140 19.77 22.76 5.22
#